data_bf19667229b36993d65950bf8c22a221
#
_entry.id   bf19667229b36993d65950bf8c22a221
#
_cell.length_a   1.000
_cell.length_b   1.000
_cell.length_c   1.000
_cell.angle_alpha   90.00
_cell.angle_beta   90.00
_cell.angle_gamma   90.00
#
_symmetry.space_group_name_H-M   'P 1'
#
loop_
_entity.id
_entity.type
_entity.pdbx_description
1 polymer ?
#
loop_
_entity_poly.entity_id
_entity_poly.type
_entity_poly.pdbx_seq_one_letter_code
_entity_poly.pdbx_strand_id
1 'polypeptide(L)'
;MKQNGLIIGLVLVVSLISTSMFTVHLTQSAVVLELSKPKQIITEPGLYFKIPVIQKVRFFSKQLLDNDSPPTEVLTRDKKNLLIDNFSLFRITDPLKFLETVRTENGARARLDDIVYSELRVEIGTHDLHEVVTTTRGAIMAKVTKEANKKAAEYGIEMDEVRMKRIDLPPEIANSIYNRMRTERQRIAMEYRSEGKEESTKIRAQTDKEKTILIAEAYKQEQTIRGEGDGQSTKIYAESFSKDPKFYNFIRSMEAYKKSLKTGTTILLSEDSEFLNFLNKNK
;
A
#
# COMPACT_ATOMS: atom_id res chain seq x y z
N MET A 1 17.21 88.57 -14.63
CA MET A 1 17.88 87.57 -13.74
C MET A 1 17.05 87.18 -12.51
N LYS A 2 16.30 88.12 -11.86
CA LYS A 2 15.48 87.74 -10.68
C LYS A 2 14.31 86.76 -10.93
N GLN A 3 13.65 86.85 -12.09
CA GLN A 3 12.52 85.94 -12.45
C GLN A 3 12.95 84.51 -12.68
N ASN A 4 14.13 84.27 -13.30
CA ASN A 4 14.61 82.89 -13.53
C ASN A 4 15.05 82.24 -12.22
N GLY A 5 15.54 83.01 -11.23
CA GLY A 5 15.83 82.42 -9.90
C GLY A 5 14.60 82.02 -9.13
N LEU A 6 13.47 82.72 -9.29
CA LEU A 6 12.19 82.36 -8.65
C LEU A 6 11.55 81.10 -9.26
N ILE A 7 11.67 80.97 -10.59
CA ILE A 7 11.19 79.79 -11.28
C ILE A 7 12.03 78.54 -10.90
N ILE A 8 13.36 78.67 -10.83
CA ILE A 8 14.26 77.59 -10.39
C ILE A 8 13.97 77.22 -8.94
N GLY A 9 13.73 78.17 -8.04
CA GLY A 9 13.32 77.86 -6.68
C GLY A 9 11.99 77.14 -6.56
N LEU A 10 11.01 77.57 -7.34
CA LEU A 10 9.69 76.88 -7.39
C LEU A 10 9.81 75.43 -7.88
N VAL A 11 10.60 75.24 -8.94
CA VAL A 11 10.81 73.82 -9.50
C VAL A 11 11.55 72.97 -8.48
N LEU A 12 12.54 73.52 -7.75
CA LEU A 12 13.20 72.75 -6.67
C LEU A 12 12.24 72.37 -5.54
N VAL A 13 11.35 73.27 -5.11
CA VAL A 13 10.35 72.98 -4.05
C VAL A 13 9.37 71.98 -4.52
N VAL A 14 8.84 72.09 -5.72
CA VAL A 14 7.90 71.08 -6.30
C VAL A 14 8.58 69.72 -6.43
N SER A 15 9.82 69.66 -6.91
CA SER A 15 10.61 68.45 -6.98
C SER A 15 10.81 67.78 -5.60
N LEU A 16 11.08 68.60 -4.59
CA LEU A 16 11.30 68.17 -3.21
C LEU A 16 10.02 67.62 -2.59
N ILE A 17 8.86 68.21 -2.83
CA ILE A 17 7.53 67.74 -2.41
C ILE A 17 7.20 66.44 -3.13
N SER A 18 7.43 66.34 -4.43
CA SER A 18 7.15 65.13 -5.24
C SER A 18 7.99 63.94 -4.76
N THR A 19 9.23 64.10 -4.40
CA THR A 19 10.12 63.04 -3.86
C THR A 19 9.85 62.73 -2.38
N SER A 20 9.12 63.57 -1.67
CA SER A 20 8.73 63.35 -0.27
C SER A 20 7.51 62.45 -0.12
N MET A 21 6.68 62.33 -1.14
CA MET A 21 5.44 61.54 -1.08
C MET A 21 5.68 60.07 -1.51
N PHE A 22 5.07 59.11 -0.79
CA PHE A 22 5.03 57.70 -1.18
C PHE A 22 3.70 57.07 -0.80
N THR A 23 3.29 56.08 -1.54
CA THR A 23 2.03 55.36 -1.33
C THR A 23 2.32 53.97 -0.80
N VAL A 24 1.54 53.51 0.18
CA VAL A 24 1.54 52.13 0.68
C VAL A 24 0.29 51.44 0.18
N HIS A 25 0.47 50.35 -0.55
CA HIS A 25 -0.64 49.53 -1.05
C HIS A 25 -1.16 48.60 0.03
N LEU A 26 -2.41 48.15 -0.11
CA LEU A 26 -3.06 47.20 0.81
C LEU A 26 -2.25 45.87 0.98
N THR A 27 -1.56 45.45 -0.08
CA THR A 27 -0.74 44.23 -0.14
C THR A 27 0.65 44.37 0.43
N GLN A 28 1.03 45.56 0.91
CA GLN A 28 2.37 45.88 1.36
C GLN A 28 2.37 46.57 2.72
N SER A 29 3.46 46.42 3.46
CA SER A 29 3.81 47.22 4.59
C SER A 29 5.09 48.03 4.27
N ALA A 30 5.26 49.18 4.89
CA ALA A 30 6.42 50.00 4.69
C ALA A 30 7.15 50.26 6.03
N VAL A 31 8.46 50.21 6.01
CA VAL A 31 9.32 50.60 7.13
C VAL A 31 10.12 51.83 6.70
N VAL A 32 9.90 52.91 7.40
CA VAL A 32 10.66 54.16 7.20
C VAL A 32 11.92 54.09 8.02
N LEU A 33 13.06 54.17 7.33
CA LEU A 33 14.40 54.19 7.92
C LEU A 33 14.93 55.61 7.95
N GLU A 34 15.42 56.08 9.09
CA GLU A 34 16.15 57.33 9.24
C GLU A 34 17.61 57.01 9.54
N LEU A 35 18.50 57.40 8.64
CA LEU A 35 19.94 57.06 8.74
C LEU A 35 20.19 55.57 9.00
N SER A 36 19.44 54.72 8.30
CA SER A 36 19.48 53.23 8.40
C SER A 36 18.90 52.66 9.69
N LYS A 37 18.36 53.46 10.61
CA LYS A 37 17.63 52.97 11.79
C LYS A 37 16.13 53.00 11.52
N PRO A 38 15.37 51.93 11.90
CA PRO A 38 13.92 51.91 11.75
C PRO A 38 13.30 52.97 12.67
N LYS A 39 12.47 53.85 12.09
CA LYS A 39 11.80 54.93 12.81
C LYS A 39 10.31 54.70 12.93
N GLN A 40 9.67 54.25 11.85
CA GLN A 40 8.22 54.10 11.79
C GLN A 40 7.84 52.89 10.91
N ILE A 41 6.86 52.14 11.36
CA ILE A 41 6.23 51.03 10.61
C ILE A 41 4.86 51.51 10.16
N ILE A 42 4.56 51.34 8.89
CA ILE A 42 3.30 51.72 8.27
C ILE A 42 2.67 50.45 7.69
N THR A 43 1.59 50.01 8.32
CA THR A 43 0.84 48.81 7.92
C THR A 43 -0.46 49.15 7.20
N GLU A 44 -0.98 50.37 7.37
CA GLU A 44 -2.22 50.80 6.72
C GLU A 44 -1.96 51.34 5.32
N PRO A 45 -2.85 51.04 4.35
CA PRO A 45 -2.73 51.64 3.01
C PRO A 45 -3.03 53.13 3.04
N GLY A 46 -2.27 53.90 2.28
CA GLY A 46 -2.47 55.33 2.25
C GLY A 46 -1.31 56.11 1.63
N LEU A 47 -1.45 57.43 1.66
CA LEU A 47 -0.41 58.36 1.22
C LEU A 47 0.35 58.87 2.43
N TYR A 48 1.67 58.75 2.38
CA TYR A 48 2.55 59.13 3.48
C TYR A 48 3.67 60.01 2.96
N PHE A 49 4.31 60.69 3.91
CA PHE A 49 5.41 61.60 3.62
C PHE A 49 6.69 61.12 4.28
N LYS A 50 7.78 61.26 3.56
CA LYS A 50 9.15 61.04 4.06
C LYS A 50 10.01 62.27 3.86
N ILE A 51 11.05 62.45 4.66
CA ILE A 51 12.06 63.48 4.45
C ILE A 51 13.04 62.93 3.40
N PRO A 52 13.04 63.49 2.16
CA PRO A 52 13.98 63.04 1.15
C PRO A 52 15.42 63.21 1.64
N VAL A 53 16.34 62.38 1.13
CA VAL A 53 17.77 62.30 1.50
C VAL A 53 18.04 61.64 2.86
N ILE A 54 17.28 61.94 3.91
CA ILE A 54 17.51 61.41 5.28
C ILE A 54 16.76 60.09 5.50
N GLN A 55 15.53 60.02 4.97
CA GLN A 55 14.66 58.86 5.16
C GLN A 55 14.58 58.01 3.90
N LYS A 56 14.76 56.70 4.10
CA LYS A 56 14.53 55.65 3.08
C LYS A 56 13.35 54.78 3.47
N VAL A 57 12.52 54.39 2.50
CA VAL A 57 11.38 53.51 2.72
C VAL A 57 11.70 52.13 2.13
N ARG A 58 11.47 51.10 2.92
CA ARG A 58 11.50 49.69 2.48
C ARG A 58 10.10 49.13 2.51
N PHE A 59 9.70 48.48 1.42
CA PHE A 59 8.40 47.84 1.30
C PHE A 59 8.57 46.33 1.47
N PHE A 60 7.63 45.72 2.18
CA PHE A 60 7.55 44.30 2.41
C PHE A 60 6.17 43.80 2.02
N SER A 61 6.08 42.64 1.35
CA SER A 61 4.82 42.02 0.99
C SER A 61 4.10 41.49 2.23
N LYS A 62 2.78 41.74 2.31
CA LYS A 62 1.88 41.10 3.27
C LYS A 62 1.24 39.82 2.71
N GLN A 63 1.42 39.60 1.41
CA GLN A 63 0.87 38.44 0.73
C GLN A 63 1.57 37.17 1.20
N LEU A 64 0.90 36.05 0.98
CA LEU A 64 1.48 34.75 1.16
C LEU A 64 2.55 34.53 0.08
N LEU A 65 3.76 34.24 0.51
CA LEU A 65 4.92 33.98 -0.33
C LEU A 65 5.24 32.51 -0.31
N ASP A 66 5.63 31.96 -1.44
CA ASP A 66 6.14 30.61 -1.55
C ASP A 66 7.65 30.56 -1.37
N ASN A 67 8.12 29.51 -0.74
CA ASN A 67 9.52 29.17 -0.67
C ASN A 67 9.72 27.73 -1.12
N ASP A 68 10.36 27.55 -2.27
CA ASP A 68 10.68 26.26 -2.87
C ASP A 68 12.13 25.91 -2.50
N SER A 69 12.26 25.00 -1.53
CA SER A 69 13.57 24.59 -1.01
C SER A 69 14.21 23.54 -1.92
N PRO A 70 15.54 23.56 -2.11
CA PRO A 70 16.22 22.53 -2.88
C PRO A 70 16.04 21.16 -2.21
N PRO A 71 15.97 20.07 -3.01
CA PRO A 71 15.86 18.71 -2.48
C PRO A 71 17.03 18.39 -1.54
N THR A 72 16.71 17.81 -0.39
CA THR A 72 17.69 17.56 0.66
C THR A 72 17.62 16.12 1.17
N GLU A 73 18.76 15.54 1.52
CA GLU A 73 18.84 14.19 2.07
C GLU A 73 18.51 14.15 3.55
N VAL A 74 17.59 13.26 3.92
CA VAL A 74 17.19 13.04 5.31
C VAL A 74 17.21 11.52 5.60
N LEU A 75 17.74 11.16 6.78
CA LEU A 75 17.81 9.78 7.24
C LEU A 75 16.57 9.44 8.08
N THR A 76 15.90 8.34 7.76
CA THR A 76 14.79 7.79 8.53
C THR A 76 15.27 6.98 9.74
N ARG A 77 14.34 6.62 10.65
CA ARG A 77 14.62 5.74 11.81
C ARG A 77 15.21 4.40 11.38
N ASP A 78 14.71 3.82 10.29
CA ASP A 78 15.19 2.55 9.70
C ASP A 78 16.44 2.71 8.82
N LYS A 79 17.18 3.82 9.00
CA LYS A 79 18.48 4.13 8.36
C LYS A 79 18.44 4.15 6.84
N LYS A 80 17.35 4.61 6.26
CA LYS A 80 17.24 4.83 4.81
C LYS A 80 17.39 6.30 4.50
N ASN A 81 18.29 6.62 3.57
CA ASN A 81 18.42 7.97 3.03
C ASN A 81 17.26 8.27 2.07
N LEU A 82 16.58 9.36 2.31
CA LEU A 82 15.51 9.89 1.46
C LEU A 82 15.91 11.25 0.93
N LEU A 83 15.72 11.47 -0.36
CA LEU A 83 15.79 12.77 -0.99
C LEU A 83 14.40 13.40 -0.93
N ILE A 84 14.26 14.47 -0.14
CA ILE A 84 12.98 15.12 0.12
C ILE A 84 12.97 16.48 -0.56
N ASP A 85 11.99 16.66 -1.41
CA ASP A 85 11.64 17.91 -2.04
C ASP A 85 10.44 18.51 -1.30
N ASN A 86 10.57 19.76 -0.83
CA ASN A 86 9.56 20.43 -0.03
C ASN A 86 9.36 21.88 -0.45
N PHE A 87 8.20 22.42 -0.12
CA PHE A 87 7.93 23.84 -0.22
C PHE A 87 7.24 24.33 1.05
N SER A 88 7.37 25.59 1.32
CA SER A 88 6.69 26.24 2.43
C SER A 88 5.99 27.52 1.99
N LEU A 89 4.88 27.83 2.65
CA LEU A 89 4.16 29.07 2.48
C LEU A 89 4.35 29.91 3.72
N PHE A 90 4.70 31.19 3.53
CA PHE A 90 4.97 32.10 4.63
C PHE A 90 4.48 33.52 4.33
N ARG A 91 4.27 34.30 5.38
CA ARG A 91 4.00 35.73 5.29
C ARG A 91 4.85 36.52 6.28
N ILE A 92 5.09 37.79 5.98
CA ILE A 92 5.79 38.70 6.87
C ILE A 92 4.77 39.38 7.76
N THR A 93 4.77 39.02 9.06
CA THR A 93 3.82 39.56 10.04
C THR A 93 4.43 40.77 10.81
N ASP A 94 5.72 40.70 11.09
CA ASP A 94 6.43 41.79 11.75
C ASP A 94 7.58 42.32 10.85
N PRO A 95 7.32 43.37 10.06
CA PRO A 95 8.32 43.93 9.16
C PRO A 95 9.56 44.52 9.87
N LEU A 96 9.44 44.90 11.16
CA LEU A 96 10.57 45.41 11.92
C LEU A 96 11.55 44.32 12.27
N LYS A 97 11.06 43.23 12.92
CA LYS A 97 11.89 42.07 13.23
C LYS A 97 12.49 41.45 11.97
N PHE A 98 11.68 41.38 10.88
CA PHE A 98 12.16 40.92 9.60
C PHE A 98 13.33 41.72 9.06
N LEU A 99 13.23 43.05 9.14
CA LEU A 99 14.29 43.94 8.67
C LEU A 99 15.57 43.86 9.54
N GLU A 100 15.41 43.70 10.85
CA GLU A 100 16.53 43.59 11.79
C GLU A 100 17.29 42.28 11.68
N THR A 101 16.58 41.18 11.41
CA THR A 101 17.14 39.85 11.40
C THR A 101 17.59 39.39 10.01
N VAL A 102 16.66 39.28 9.06
CA VAL A 102 16.91 38.69 7.72
C VAL A 102 17.10 39.72 6.62
N ARG A 103 16.59 40.93 6.79
CA ARG A 103 16.76 42.13 5.94
C ARG A 103 16.17 42.07 4.54
N THR A 104 16.15 40.90 3.89
CA THR A 104 15.68 40.72 2.52
C THR A 104 14.86 39.43 2.40
N GLU A 105 13.98 39.30 1.38
CA GLU A 105 13.22 38.09 1.11
C GLU A 105 14.13 36.88 0.82
N ASN A 106 15.23 37.05 0.09
CA ASN A 106 16.19 35.99 -0.15
C ASN A 106 16.87 35.52 1.15
N GLY A 107 17.18 36.47 2.07
CA GLY A 107 17.71 36.13 3.39
C GLY A 107 16.69 35.35 4.23
N ALA A 108 15.40 35.70 4.09
CA ALA A 108 14.31 34.95 4.73
C ALA A 108 14.18 33.54 4.19
N ARG A 109 14.20 33.39 2.85
CA ARG A 109 14.14 32.06 2.21
C ARG A 109 15.25 31.13 2.70
N ALA A 110 16.50 31.61 2.69
CA ALA A 110 17.63 30.84 3.18
C ALA A 110 17.48 30.44 4.66
N ARG A 111 16.97 31.34 5.50
CA ARG A 111 16.75 31.05 6.93
C ARG A 111 15.57 30.04 7.12
N LEU A 112 14.51 30.20 6.34
CA LEU A 112 13.37 29.26 6.36
C LEU A 112 13.78 27.88 5.89
N ASP A 113 14.64 27.77 4.87
CA ASP A 113 15.19 26.49 4.43
C ASP A 113 15.93 25.78 5.55
N ASP A 114 16.80 26.49 6.28
CA ASP A 114 17.52 25.93 7.44
C ASP A 114 16.57 25.44 8.52
N ILE A 115 15.53 26.23 8.85
CA ILE A 115 14.55 25.90 9.87
C ILE A 115 13.73 24.67 9.45
N VAL A 116 13.15 24.70 8.26
CA VAL A 116 12.30 23.61 7.72
C VAL A 116 13.11 22.31 7.61
N TYR A 117 14.32 22.40 7.08
CA TYR A 117 15.20 21.24 6.95
C TYR A 117 15.56 20.64 8.31
N SER A 118 15.87 21.47 9.31
CA SER A 118 16.17 21.03 10.66
C SER A 118 14.98 20.28 11.28
N GLU A 119 13.76 20.84 11.16
CA GLU A 119 12.54 20.20 11.70
C GLU A 119 12.17 18.93 10.95
N LEU A 120 12.31 18.91 9.61
CA LEU A 120 12.11 17.72 8.79
C LEU A 120 13.06 16.59 9.21
N ARG A 121 14.35 16.91 9.43
CA ARG A 121 15.34 15.91 9.85
C ARG A 121 14.99 15.31 11.20
N VAL A 122 14.59 16.14 12.16
CA VAL A 122 14.20 15.67 13.50
C VAL A 122 12.97 14.77 13.42
N GLU A 123 11.93 15.23 12.74
CA GLU A 123 10.67 14.50 12.71
C GLU A 123 10.75 13.20 11.89
N ILE A 124 11.35 13.25 10.70
CA ILE A 124 11.51 12.07 9.84
C ILE A 124 12.44 11.04 10.48
N GLY A 125 13.48 11.50 11.21
CA GLY A 125 14.38 10.60 11.95
C GLY A 125 13.70 9.76 13.04
N THR A 126 12.47 10.10 13.44
CA THR A 126 11.68 9.33 14.39
C THR A 126 10.72 8.33 13.75
N HIS A 127 10.57 8.36 12.41
CA HIS A 127 9.62 7.55 11.64
C HIS A 127 10.33 6.62 10.65
N ASP A 128 9.68 5.49 10.34
CA ASP A 128 10.16 4.57 9.31
C ASP A 128 9.71 5.06 7.91
N LEU A 129 10.42 4.62 6.86
CA LEU A 129 10.11 4.99 5.48
C LEU A 129 8.62 4.78 5.14
N HIS A 130 8.03 3.67 5.57
CA HIS A 130 6.64 3.36 5.29
C HIS A 130 5.67 4.38 5.91
N GLU A 131 5.93 4.81 7.14
CA GLU A 131 5.14 5.82 7.85
C GLU A 131 5.22 7.19 7.16
N VAL A 132 6.40 7.58 6.72
CA VAL A 132 6.64 8.86 6.03
C VAL A 132 5.91 8.94 4.68
N VAL A 133 5.79 7.82 3.96
CA VAL A 133 5.21 7.78 2.61
C VAL A 133 3.69 7.56 2.64
N THR A 134 3.12 7.01 3.74
CA THR A 134 1.71 6.60 3.81
C THR A 134 0.84 7.55 4.63
N THR A 135 0.08 7.01 5.56
CA THR A 135 -0.99 7.69 6.32
C THR A 135 -0.49 8.75 7.29
N THR A 136 0.73 8.64 7.78
CA THR A 136 1.28 9.51 8.82
C THR A 136 1.87 10.81 8.26
N ARG A 137 2.06 10.89 6.93
CA ARG A 137 2.65 12.06 6.25
C ARG A 137 1.99 13.39 6.61
N GLY A 138 0.65 13.42 6.69
CA GLY A 138 -0.10 14.64 7.06
C GLY A 138 0.19 15.09 8.49
N ALA A 139 0.25 14.16 9.43
CA ALA A 139 0.56 14.46 10.84
C ALA A 139 2.01 14.95 11.03
N ILE A 140 2.96 14.32 10.31
CA ILE A 140 4.36 14.75 10.27
C ILE A 140 4.46 16.21 9.79
N MET A 141 3.80 16.53 8.67
CA MET A 141 3.83 17.88 8.11
C MET A 141 3.19 18.93 9.02
N ALA A 142 2.08 18.60 9.66
CA ALA A 142 1.44 19.50 10.62
C ALA A 142 2.34 19.80 11.81
N LYS A 143 3.08 18.81 12.30
CA LYS A 143 4.03 18.97 13.41
C LYS A 143 5.24 19.80 12.98
N VAL A 144 5.81 19.50 11.81
CA VAL A 144 6.91 20.29 11.23
C VAL A 144 6.50 21.75 11.03
N THR A 145 5.32 22.01 10.44
CA THR A 145 4.80 23.36 10.27
C THR A 145 4.70 24.10 11.59
N LYS A 146 4.14 23.44 12.62
CA LYS A 146 3.96 24.03 13.94
C LYS A 146 5.30 24.41 14.60
N GLU A 147 6.29 23.54 14.57
CA GLU A 147 7.59 23.78 15.19
C GLU A 147 8.42 24.79 14.36
N ALA A 148 8.36 24.69 13.03
CA ALA A 148 8.99 25.66 12.14
C ALA A 148 8.38 27.06 12.30
N ASN A 149 7.05 27.18 12.45
CA ASN A 149 6.39 28.47 12.69
C ASN A 149 6.86 29.14 14.00
N LYS A 150 7.04 28.38 15.07
CA LYS A 150 7.57 28.90 16.34
C LYS A 150 8.96 29.56 16.14
N LYS A 151 9.84 28.89 15.38
CA LYS A 151 11.18 29.40 15.11
C LYS A 151 11.17 30.57 14.13
N ALA A 152 10.29 30.51 13.10
CA ALA A 152 10.13 31.59 12.12
C ALA A 152 9.61 32.90 12.74
N ALA A 153 8.80 32.81 13.80
CA ALA A 153 8.26 33.96 14.51
C ALA A 153 9.36 34.85 15.13
N GLU A 154 10.55 34.31 15.43
CA GLU A 154 11.71 35.08 15.90
C GLU A 154 12.23 36.04 14.83
N TYR A 155 11.95 35.75 13.55
CA TYR A 155 12.34 36.55 12.39
C TYR A 155 11.21 37.46 11.86
N GLY A 156 10.07 37.51 12.57
CA GLY A 156 8.88 38.27 12.13
C GLY A 156 8.15 37.64 10.96
N ILE A 157 8.30 36.33 10.80
CA ILE A 157 7.71 35.51 9.74
C ILE A 157 6.70 34.54 10.36
N GLU A 158 5.53 34.41 9.76
CA GLU A 158 4.54 33.39 10.05
C GLU A 158 4.55 32.37 8.95
N MET A 159 4.77 31.11 9.31
CA MET A 159 4.66 29.97 8.39
C MET A 159 3.24 29.43 8.42
N ASP A 160 2.60 29.46 7.26
CA ASP A 160 1.22 28.96 7.09
C ASP A 160 1.22 27.43 6.90
N GLU A 161 2.10 26.93 6.01
CA GLU A 161 2.17 25.53 5.69
C GLU A 161 3.56 25.11 5.21
N VAL A 162 3.96 23.88 5.61
CA VAL A 162 5.11 23.18 5.03
C VAL A 162 4.60 21.86 4.41
N ARG A 163 4.95 21.61 3.17
CA ARG A 163 4.59 20.36 2.47
C ARG A 163 5.77 19.74 1.76
N MET A 164 5.88 18.43 1.86
CA MET A 164 6.75 17.66 0.98
C MET A 164 6.07 17.52 -0.40
N LYS A 165 6.78 17.82 -1.48
CA LYS A 165 6.33 17.60 -2.86
C LYS A 165 6.56 16.14 -3.24
N ARG A 166 7.81 15.71 -3.08
CA ARG A 166 8.31 14.42 -3.53
C ARG A 166 9.26 13.82 -2.52
N ILE A 167 9.24 12.51 -2.41
CA ILE A 167 10.16 11.71 -1.61
C ILE A 167 10.74 10.66 -2.52
N ASP A 168 12.04 10.72 -2.76
CA ASP A 168 12.77 9.78 -3.60
C ASP A 168 13.89 9.10 -2.82
N LEU A 169 14.39 8.02 -3.36
CA LEU A 169 15.65 7.43 -2.93
C LEU A 169 16.80 8.08 -3.73
N PRO A 170 17.96 8.34 -3.10
CA PRO A 170 19.14 8.78 -3.83
C PRO A 170 19.44 7.87 -5.02
N PRO A 171 19.74 8.45 -6.21
CA PRO A 171 19.90 7.67 -7.45
C PRO A 171 20.97 6.56 -7.35
N GLU A 172 22.03 6.80 -6.58
CA GLU A 172 23.16 5.88 -6.44
C GLU A 172 22.75 4.54 -5.78
N ILE A 173 21.78 4.58 -4.87
CA ILE A 173 21.37 3.41 -4.09
C ILE A 173 19.98 2.87 -4.49
N ALA A 174 19.21 3.63 -5.27
CA ALA A 174 17.83 3.31 -5.62
C ALA A 174 17.71 1.92 -6.26
N ASN A 175 18.55 1.62 -7.25
CA ASN A 175 18.54 0.32 -7.95
C ASN A 175 18.87 -0.86 -7.00
N SER A 176 19.80 -0.67 -6.09
CA SER A 176 20.17 -1.70 -5.11
C SER A 176 19.03 -1.98 -4.14
N ILE A 177 18.36 -0.93 -3.65
CA ILE A 177 17.20 -1.04 -2.76
C ILE A 177 16.03 -1.71 -3.48
N TYR A 178 15.71 -1.30 -4.71
CA TYR A 178 14.63 -1.93 -5.49
C TYR A 178 14.89 -3.40 -5.77
N ASN A 179 16.13 -3.78 -6.10
CA ASN A 179 16.49 -5.17 -6.30
C ASN A 179 16.34 -6.00 -5.00
N ARG A 180 16.76 -5.46 -3.86
CA ARG A 180 16.56 -6.10 -2.56
C ARG A 180 15.09 -6.29 -2.23
N MET A 181 14.26 -5.24 -2.42
CA MET A 181 12.82 -5.31 -2.21
C MET A 181 12.15 -6.34 -3.11
N ARG A 182 12.57 -6.41 -4.39
CA ARG A 182 12.07 -7.43 -5.34
C ARG A 182 12.43 -8.84 -4.89
N THR A 183 13.68 -9.07 -4.50
CA THR A 183 14.14 -10.37 -3.99
C THR A 183 13.38 -10.79 -2.74
N GLU A 184 13.19 -9.87 -1.80
CA GLU A 184 12.45 -10.14 -0.57
C GLU A 184 10.96 -10.45 -0.85
N ARG A 185 10.32 -9.72 -1.76
CA ARG A 185 8.95 -10.03 -2.20
C ARG A 185 8.86 -11.40 -2.89
N GLN A 186 9.86 -11.76 -3.68
CA GLN A 186 9.93 -13.09 -4.28
C GLN A 186 10.10 -14.19 -3.22
N ARG A 187 10.95 -13.99 -2.20
CA ARG A 187 11.12 -14.91 -1.09
C ARG A 187 9.81 -15.16 -0.35
N ILE A 188 9.12 -14.09 0.05
CA ILE A 188 7.81 -14.16 0.73
C ILE A 188 6.77 -14.88 -0.15
N ALA A 189 6.73 -14.55 -1.45
CA ALA A 189 5.82 -15.21 -2.38
C ALA A 189 6.11 -16.71 -2.55
N MET A 190 7.38 -17.12 -2.53
CA MET A 190 7.78 -18.53 -2.55
C MET A 190 7.39 -19.25 -1.26
N GLU A 191 7.56 -18.61 -0.11
CA GLU A 191 7.16 -19.12 1.20
C GLU A 191 5.65 -19.44 1.21
N TYR A 192 4.79 -18.48 0.89
CA TYR A 192 3.33 -18.72 0.82
C TYR A 192 2.92 -19.78 -0.21
N ARG A 193 3.60 -19.83 -1.36
CA ARG A 193 3.33 -20.89 -2.36
C ARG A 193 3.72 -22.28 -1.83
N SER A 194 4.82 -22.37 -1.09
CA SER A 194 5.28 -23.62 -0.50
C SER A 194 4.35 -24.11 0.61
N GLU A 195 3.92 -23.22 1.49
CA GLU A 195 2.92 -23.50 2.52
C GLU A 195 1.58 -23.95 1.89
N GLY A 196 1.11 -23.21 0.87
CA GLY A 196 -0.11 -23.58 0.15
C GLY A 196 -0.01 -24.94 -0.57
N LYS A 197 1.17 -25.27 -1.11
CA LYS A 197 1.42 -26.58 -1.72
C LYS A 197 1.46 -27.70 -0.69
N GLU A 198 2.11 -27.46 0.45
CA GLU A 198 2.13 -28.42 1.56
C GLU A 198 0.72 -28.71 2.06
N GLU A 199 -0.07 -27.69 2.34
CA GLU A 199 -1.44 -27.84 2.82
C GLU A 199 -2.33 -28.54 1.79
N SER A 200 -2.22 -28.17 0.51
CA SER A 200 -2.91 -28.85 -0.58
C SER A 200 -2.55 -30.35 -0.66
N THR A 201 -1.28 -30.68 -0.45
CA THR A 201 -0.81 -32.08 -0.46
C THR A 201 -1.37 -32.86 0.74
N LYS A 202 -1.41 -32.26 1.93
CA LYS A 202 -2.01 -32.85 3.13
C LYS A 202 -3.50 -33.13 2.93
N ILE A 203 -4.25 -32.14 2.44
CA ILE A 203 -5.69 -32.28 2.19
C ILE A 203 -5.95 -33.38 1.17
N ARG A 204 -5.21 -33.43 0.05
CA ARG A 204 -5.36 -34.48 -0.96
C ARG A 204 -5.05 -35.88 -0.40
N ALA A 205 -3.93 -36.00 0.32
CA ALA A 205 -3.57 -37.30 0.92
C ALA A 205 -4.62 -37.79 1.93
N GLN A 206 -5.15 -36.87 2.74
CA GLN A 206 -6.22 -37.21 3.67
C GLN A 206 -7.51 -37.63 2.94
N THR A 207 -7.90 -36.88 1.90
CA THR A 207 -9.09 -37.20 1.09
C THR A 207 -8.93 -38.52 0.35
N ASP A 208 -7.76 -38.81 -0.22
CA ASP A 208 -7.48 -40.07 -0.89
C ASP A 208 -7.54 -41.28 0.09
N LYS A 209 -7.03 -41.07 1.31
CA LYS A 209 -7.17 -42.06 2.38
C LYS A 209 -8.64 -42.34 2.74
N GLU A 210 -9.42 -41.29 2.96
CA GLU A 210 -10.85 -41.38 3.30
C GLU A 210 -11.64 -42.03 2.17
N LYS A 211 -11.37 -41.65 0.92
CA LYS A 211 -11.95 -42.31 -0.27
C LYS A 211 -11.65 -43.79 -0.31
N THR A 212 -10.40 -44.19 -0.06
CA THR A 212 -9.98 -45.60 -0.07
C THR A 212 -10.70 -46.39 1.02
N ILE A 213 -10.80 -45.83 2.23
CA ILE A 213 -11.53 -46.46 3.34
C ILE A 213 -13.01 -46.61 3.00
N LEU A 214 -13.65 -45.56 2.47
CA LEU A 214 -15.07 -45.58 2.10
C LEU A 214 -15.37 -46.62 1.04
N ILE A 215 -14.52 -46.73 -0.01
CA ILE A 215 -14.67 -47.73 -1.06
C ILE A 215 -14.49 -49.15 -0.49
N ALA A 216 -13.48 -49.37 0.38
CA ALA A 216 -13.25 -50.66 1.01
C ALA A 216 -14.42 -51.08 1.91
N GLU A 217 -15.01 -50.14 2.62
CA GLU A 217 -16.17 -50.39 3.48
C GLU A 217 -17.42 -50.71 2.67
N ALA A 218 -17.66 -49.98 1.57
CA ALA A 218 -18.75 -50.30 0.63
C ALA A 218 -18.58 -51.65 -0.01
N TYR A 219 -17.37 -52.04 -0.41
CA TYR A 219 -17.08 -53.36 -0.94
C TYR A 219 -17.29 -54.48 0.08
N LYS A 220 -16.86 -54.25 1.33
CA LYS A 220 -17.15 -55.18 2.45
C LYS A 220 -18.63 -55.36 2.64
N GLN A 221 -19.43 -54.31 2.64
CA GLN A 221 -20.89 -54.39 2.78
C GLN A 221 -21.51 -55.14 1.61
N GLU A 222 -21.08 -54.86 0.37
CA GLU A 222 -21.51 -55.57 -0.82
C GLU A 222 -21.26 -57.09 -0.68
N GLN A 223 -20.05 -57.49 -0.29
CA GLN A 223 -19.71 -58.90 -0.12
C GLN A 223 -20.49 -59.56 1.02
N THR A 224 -20.74 -58.82 2.11
CA THR A 224 -21.54 -59.33 3.23
C THR A 224 -23.00 -59.58 2.79
N ILE A 225 -23.63 -58.56 2.16
CA ILE A 225 -25.02 -58.68 1.66
C ILE A 225 -25.13 -59.80 0.62
N ARG A 226 -24.16 -59.89 -0.29
CA ARG A 226 -24.14 -60.99 -1.30
C ARG A 226 -23.99 -62.36 -0.65
N GLY A 227 -23.05 -62.46 0.32
CA GLY A 227 -22.85 -63.72 1.05
C GLY A 227 -24.08 -64.14 1.88
N GLU A 228 -24.74 -63.16 2.54
CA GLU A 228 -26.02 -63.47 3.23
C GLU A 228 -27.13 -63.91 2.25
N GLY A 229 -27.26 -63.22 1.10
CA GLY A 229 -28.21 -63.58 0.05
C GLY A 229 -27.95 -64.94 -0.53
N ASP A 230 -26.70 -65.26 -0.85
CA ASP A 230 -26.32 -66.62 -1.34
C ASP A 230 -26.56 -67.70 -0.28
N GLY A 231 -26.23 -67.34 1.02
CA GLY A 231 -26.51 -68.27 2.13
C GLY A 231 -28.00 -68.52 2.34
N GLN A 232 -28.84 -67.47 2.28
CA GLN A 232 -30.31 -67.64 2.36
C GLN A 232 -30.87 -68.42 1.17
N SER A 233 -30.41 -68.09 -0.05
CA SER A 233 -30.81 -68.84 -1.25
C SER A 233 -30.48 -70.31 -1.14
N THR A 234 -29.24 -70.63 -0.74
CA THR A 234 -28.80 -72.01 -0.55
C THR A 234 -29.64 -72.70 0.50
N LYS A 235 -29.99 -72.10 1.60
CA LYS A 235 -30.82 -72.58 2.66
C LYS A 235 -32.25 -72.92 2.13
N ILE A 236 -32.88 -71.97 1.42
CA ILE A 236 -34.20 -72.12 0.83
C ILE A 236 -34.22 -73.30 -0.15
N TYR A 237 -33.21 -73.40 -1.02
CA TYR A 237 -33.07 -74.52 -1.94
C TYR A 237 -32.88 -75.85 -1.19
N ALA A 238 -32.01 -75.92 -0.20
CA ALA A 238 -31.78 -77.13 0.59
C ALA A 238 -33.04 -77.58 1.30
N GLU A 239 -33.81 -76.70 1.91
CA GLU A 239 -35.08 -76.99 2.59
C GLU A 239 -36.14 -77.46 1.59
N SER A 240 -36.19 -76.86 0.40
CA SER A 240 -37.15 -77.29 -0.64
C SER A 240 -36.80 -78.62 -1.25
N PHE A 241 -35.54 -78.88 -1.51
CA PHE A 241 -35.06 -80.12 -2.12
C PHE A 241 -35.00 -81.29 -1.16
N SER A 242 -34.91 -81.04 0.15
CA SER A 242 -35.00 -82.11 1.15
C SER A 242 -36.39 -82.78 1.22
N LYS A 243 -37.43 -82.11 0.69
CA LYS A 243 -38.80 -82.64 0.63
C LYS A 243 -38.94 -83.75 -0.40
N ASP A 244 -38.23 -83.73 -1.54
CA ASP A 244 -38.17 -84.80 -2.54
C ASP A 244 -36.78 -84.90 -3.21
N PRO A 245 -35.87 -85.67 -2.65
CA PRO A 245 -34.50 -85.79 -3.16
C PRO A 245 -34.43 -86.42 -4.58
N LYS A 246 -35.40 -87.25 -4.97
CA LYS A 246 -35.39 -87.80 -6.30
C LYS A 246 -35.75 -86.82 -7.39
N PHE A 247 -36.74 -85.98 -7.13
CA PHE A 247 -37.11 -84.90 -8.02
C PHE A 247 -35.98 -83.84 -8.11
N TYR A 248 -35.31 -83.51 -7.01
CA TYR A 248 -34.13 -82.62 -7.02
C TYR A 248 -33.02 -83.17 -7.92
N ASN A 249 -32.66 -84.45 -7.76
CA ASN A 249 -31.62 -85.05 -8.59
C ASN A 249 -31.99 -85.02 -10.09
N PHE A 250 -33.27 -85.25 -10.41
CA PHE A 250 -33.76 -85.12 -11.78
C PHE A 250 -33.57 -83.65 -12.32
N ILE A 251 -34.06 -82.63 -11.61
CA ILE A 251 -33.93 -81.21 -12.03
C ILE A 251 -32.49 -80.89 -12.18
N ARG A 252 -31.63 -81.23 -11.21
CA ARG A 252 -30.19 -80.86 -11.22
C ARG A 252 -29.46 -81.54 -12.39
N SER A 253 -29.82 -82.77 -12.71
CA SER A 253 -29.27 -83.46 -13.88
C SER A 253 -29.72 -82.80 -15.19
N MET A 254 -30.97 -82.33 -15.28
CA MET A 254 -31.45 -81.56 -16.44
C MET A 254 -30.75 -80.25 -16.61
N GLU A 255 -30.52 -79.53 -15.53
CA GLU A 255 -29.70 -78.27 -15.56
C GLU A 255 -28.27 -78.57 -15.97
N ALA A 256 -27.65 -79.56 -15.44
CA ALA A 256 -26.33 -80.03 -15.82
C ALA A 256 -26.25 -80.38 -17.31
N TYR A 257 -27.24 -81.10 -17.83
CA TYR A 257 -27.33 -81.39 -19.26
C TYR A 257 -27.44 -80.08 -20.10
N LYS A 258 -28.32 -79.18 -19.72
CA LYS A 258 -28.47 -77.88 -20.41
C LYS A 258 -27.21 -77.09 -20.44
N LYS A 259 -26.40 -77.09 -19.35
CA LYS A 259 -25.12 -76.40 -19.26
C LYS A 259 -23.99 -77.05 -20.03
N SER A 260 -23.96 -78.44 -20.02
CA SER A 260 -22.85 -79.21 -20.56
C SER A 260 -23.04 -79.60 -22.01
N LEU A 261 -24.29 -79.81 -22.43
CA LEU A 261 -24.65 -80.29 -23.79
C LEU A 261 -24.93 -79.03 -24.68
N LYS A 262 -23.96 -78.28 -24.96
CA LYS A 262 -24.07 -77.21 -25.95
C LYS A 262 -23.64 -77.67 -27.31
N THR A 263 -24.20 -77.09 -28.37
CA THR A 263 -23.84 -77.37 -29.75
C THR A 263 -22.32 -77.41 -29.96
N GLY A 264 -21.79 -78.56 -30.43
CA GLY A 264 -20.38 -78.82 -30.69
C GLY A 264 -19.56 -79.33 -29.47
N THR A 265 -20.21 -79.69 -28.36
CA THR A 265 -19.55 -80.34 -27.21
C THR A 265 -19.49 -81.84 -27.39
N THR A 266 -18.28 -82.41 -27.34
CA THR A 266 -18.10 -83.88 -27.30
C THR A 266 -17.81 -84.28 -25.86
N ILE A 267 -18.62 -85.09 -25.26
CA ILE A 267 -18.47 -85.63 -23.90
C ILE A 267 -18.09 -87.09 -23.97
N LEU A 268 -17.01 -87.45 -23.32
CA LEU A 268 -16.57 -88.82 -23.22
C LEU A 268 -16.97 -89.35 -21.82
N LEU A 269 -17.94 -90.26 -21.77
CA LEU A 269 -18.46 -90.78 -20.51
C LEU A 269 -18.41 -92.31 -20.58
N SER A 270 -18.25 -92.95 -19.40
CA SER A 270 -18.46 -94.40 -19.25
C SER A 270 -19.93 -94.69 -19.29
N GLU A 271 -20.28 -95.89 -19.74
CA GLU A 271 -21.67 -96.40 -19.86
C GLU A 271 -22.39 -96.37 -18.50
N ASP A 272 -21.72 -96.59 -17.39
CA ASP A 272 -22.20 -96.54 -16.01
C ASP A 272 -22.15 -95.17 -15.35
N SER A 273 -21.96 -94.13 -16.12
CA SER A 273 -21.85 -92.78 -15.55
C SER A 273 -23.17 -92.29 -14.96
N GLU A 274 -23.17 -91.92 -13.69
CA GLU A 274 -24.33 -91.31 -13.02
C GLU A 274 -24.90 -90.09 -13.78
N PHE A 275 -24.07 -89.45 -14.59
CA PHE A 275 -24.49 -88.35 -15.44
C PHE A 275 -25.53 -88.74 -16.48
N LEU A 276 -25.54 -90.02 -16.96
CA LEU A 276 -26.45 -90.47 -17.96
C LEU A 276 -27.68 -91.18 -17.38
N ASN A 277 -27.79 -91.33 -16.07
CA ASN A 277 -28.84 -92.13 -15.40
C ASN A 277 -30.27 -91.75 -15.77
N PHE A 278 -30.55 -90.47 -16.05
CA PHE A 278 -31.91 -90.04 -16.44
C PHE A 278 -32.11 -90.00 -17.96
N LEU A 279 -31.08 -90.13 -18.78
CA LEU A 279 -31.15 -90.22 -20.22
C LEU A 279 -31.33 -91.70 -20.66
N ASN A 280 -30.77 -92.64 -19.88
CA ASN A 280 -30.80 -94.07 -20.20
C ASN A 280 -31.96 -94.82 -19.59
N LYS A 281 -32.81 -94.23 -18.75
CA LYS A 281 -33.96 -94.91 -18.12
C LYS A 281 -35.23 -94.84 -18.96
N ASN A 282 -35.17 -95.23 -20.23
CA ASN A 282 -36.31 -95.62 -21.05
C ASN A 282 -36.07 -96.98 -21.62
N LYS A 283 -36.07 -97.98 -20.77
CA LYS A 283 -36.42 -99.36 -21.07
C LYS A 283 -37.23 -99.93 -19.94
#